data_94ac6b1d2a603f36ca4450cd8d800dbe
#
_entry.id   94ac6b1d2a603f36ca4450cd8d800dbe
#
_cell.length_a   1.000
_cell.length_b   1.000
_cell.length_c   1.000
_cell.angle_alpha   90.00
_cell.angle_beta   90.00
_cell.angle_gamma   90.00
#
_symmetry.space_group_name_H-M   'P 1'
#
loop_
_entity.id
_entity.type
_entity.pdbx_description
1 polymer ?
#
loop_
_entity_poly.entity_id
_entity_poly.type
_entity_poly.pdbx_seq_one_letter_code
_entity_poly.pdbx_strand_id
1 'polypeptide(L)'
;DKIIEGVGTTASTVTFHPAMVAAKKMEKKIHDQLQESNASVHLRSMAFEMALLGTGVMKGPFAVDKEYPDWDEEGNYEPLIKTVPECSHVSVWNFYPDPESSSMADAEYTIERHKMSRTQLRALKSRPFFMKDAIGNVIDKGSDYIQKHWEQAMEDDSTQPESERWEVLEFWGFVDIDILEENGVKIPKEYKDLDELNANVWICNNEVIRLVLNPFKPARIPYYAVPYEHNPYSFFGVGIAENMDDTQTLMNGFMRMAIDNA
;
A
#
# COMPACT_ATOMS: atom_id res chain seq x y z
N ASP A 1 -4.21 32.14 -35.17
CA ASP A 1 -3.42 33.31 -34.73
C ASP A 1 -4.38 34.33 -34.12
N LYS A 2 -4.42 34.43 -32.81
CA LYS A 2 -5.05 35.54 -32.08
C LYS A 2 -3.96 36.43 -31.53
N ILE A 3 -3.83 37.59 -32.09
CA ILE A 3 -2.98 38.67 -31.63
C ILE A 3 -3.72 39.37 -30.48
N ILE A 4 -3.18 39.34 -29.30
CA ILE A 4 -3.66 40.15 -28.18
C ILE A 4 -2.72 41.35 -28.09
N GLU A 5 -3.20 42.51 -28.52
CA GLU A 5 -2.51 43.78 -28.33
C GLU A 5 -2.61 44.20 -26.85
N GLY A 6 -1.53 44.14 -26.13
CA GLY A 6 -1.36 44.75 -24.81
C GLY A 6 -0.60 46.05 -24.96
N VAL A 7 -1.09 47.12 -24.36
CA VAL A 7 -0.49 48.46 -24.33
C VAL A 7 0.90 48.42 -23.71
N GLY A 8 1.92 48.70 -24.54
CA GLY A 8 3.32 48.94 -24.08
C GLY A 8 4.33 47.93 -24.62
N THR A 9 4.95 48.28 -25.75
CA THR A 9 6.28 47.86 -26.27
C THR A 9 6.68 46.36 -26.11
N THR A 10 6.70 45.71 -27.28
CA THR A 10 7.10 44.34 -27.64
C THR A 10 5.95 43.32 -27.60
N ALA A 11 5.31 43.14 -28.79
CA ALA A 11 4.41 42.02 -29.02
C ALA A 11 5.18 40.70 -28.94
N SER A 12 5.10 40.00 -27.82
CA SER A 12 5.53 38.62 -27.73
C SER A 12 4.44 37.74 -28.32
N THR A 13 4.67 37.19 -29.52
CA THR A 13 3.82 36.14 -30.09
C THR A 13 3.86 34.91 -29.20
N VAL A 14 2.85 34.73 -28.36
CA VAL A 14 2.68 33.50 -27.56
C VAL A 14 2.13 32.44 -28.50
N THR A 15 3.03 31.62 -29.06
CA THR A 15 2.64 30.43 -29.82
C THR A 15 2.10 29.38 -28.86
N PHE A 16 0.79 29.20 -28.85
CA PHE A 16 0.14 28.11 -28.10
C PHE A 16 0.42 26.78 -28.80
N HIS A 17 1.34 25.99 -28.23
CA HIS A 17 1.50 24.59 -28.62
C HIS A 17 0.39 23.74 -27.96
N PRO A 18 -0.47 23.05 -28.75
CA PRO A 18 -1.53 22.19 -28.18
C PRO A 18 -1.02 21.16 -27.19
N ALA A 19 0.19 20.63 -27.42
CA ALA A 19 0.86 19.69 -26.53
C ALA A 19 1.17 20.30 -25.14
N MET A 20 1.61 21.56 -25.07
CA MET A 20 1.85 22.25 -23.79
C MET A 20 0.56 22.48 -23.00
N VAL A 21 -0.54 22.82 -23.70
CA VAL A 21 -1.85 23.00 -23.06
C VAL A 21 -2.37 21.66 -22.50
N ALA A 22 -2.20 20.58 -23.27
CA ALA A 22 -2.57 19.24 -22.84
C ALA A 22 -1.74 18.79 -21.62
N ALA A 23 -0.41 19.01 -21.64
CA ALA A 23 0.48 18.70 -20.55
C ALA A 23 0.11 19.44 -19.25
N LYS A 24 -0.17 20.75 -19.31
CA LYS A 24 -0.60 21.53 -18.16
C LYS A 24 -1.96 21.08 -17.58
N LYS A 25 -2.90 20.66 -18.45
CA LYS A 25 -4.17 20.09 -17.98
C LYS A 25 -3.96 18.76 -17.29
N MET A 26 -3.05 17.93 -17.80
CA MET A 26 -2.69 16.65 -17.21
C MET A 26 -1.99 16.83 -15.86
N GLU A 27 -1.02 17.76 -15.79
CA GLU A 27 -0.33 18.13 -14.55
C GLU A 27 -1.33 18.55 -13.45
N LYS A 28 -2.26 19.46 -13.79
CA LYS A 28 -3.31 19.87 -12.84
C LYS A 28 -4.15 18.69 -12.38
N LYS A 29 -4.60 17.82 -13.31
CA LYS A 29 -5.42 16.66 -12.97
C LYS A 29 -4.69 15.68 -12.05
N ILE A 30 -3.40 15.42 -12.32
CA ILE A 30 -2.56 14.57 -11.46
C ILE A 30 -2.43 15.19 -10.08
N HIS A 31 -2.17 16.51 -10.00
CA HIS A 31 -2.07 17.21 -8.73
C HIS A 31 -3.37 17.14 -7.92
N ASP A 32 -4.51 17.37 -8.55
CA ASP A 32 -5.82 17.26 -7.91
C ASP A 32 -6.07 15.83 -7.37
N GLN A 33 -5.74 14.80 -8.16
CA GLN A 33 -5.85 13.39 -7.74
C GLN A 33 -4.92 13.03 -6.58
N LEU A 34 -3.69 13.55 -6.56
CA LEU A 34 -2.76 13.35 -5.44
C LEU A 34 -3.26 14.01 -4.14
N GLN A 35 -3.93 15.15 -4.25
CA GLN A 35 -4.57 15.81 -3.11
C GLN A 35 -5.79 15.02 -2.62
N GLU A 36 -6.67 14.59 -3.51
CA GLU A 36 -7.86 13.79 -3.18
C GLU A 36 -7.51 12.45 -2.51
N SER A 37 -6.38 11.84 -2.89
CA SER A 37 -5.87 10.59 -2.32
C SER A 37 -5.11 10.76 -1.00
N ASN A 38 -4.88 11.98 -0.52
CA ASN A 38 -3.99 12.27 0.62
C ASN A 38 -2.56 11.69 0.44
N ALA A 39 -2.08 11.61 -0.79
CA ALA A 39 -0.80 10.99 -1.13
C ALA A 39 0.38 11.58 -0.34
N SER A 40 0.34 12.87 0.01
CA SER A 40 1.37 13.54 0.81
C SER A 40 1.57 12.94 2.20
N VAL A 41 0.51 12.46 2.84
CA VAL A 41 0.57 11.81 4.16
C VAL A 41 1.24 10.44 4.04
N HIS A 42 0.81 9.65 3.05
CA HIS A 42 1.38 8.32 2.81
C HIS A 42 2.84 8.39 2.37
N LEU A 43 3.19 9.35 1.50
CA LEU A 43 4.58 9.58 1.08
C LEU A 43 5.47 10.00 2.25
N ARG A 44 4.96 10.82 3.18
CA ARG A 44 5.72 11.21 4.38
C ARG A 44 6.00 10.02 5.29
N SER A 45 5.00 9.16 5.51
CA SER A 45 5.16 7.93 6.31
C SER A 45 6.15 6.96 5.64
N MET A 46 6.04 6.79 4.32
CA MET A 46 6.98 5.99 3.54
C MET A 46 8.41 6.53 3.64
N ALA A 47 8.59 7.86 3.48
CA ALA A 47 9.90 8.50 3.56
C ALA A 47 10.53 8.36 4.96
N PHE A 48 9.72 8.43 6.01
CA PHE A 48 10.17 8.21 7.38
C PHE A 48 10.66 6.78 7.59
N GLU A 49 9.87 5.76 7.20
CA GLU A 49 10.30 4.36 7.30
C GLU A 49 11.51 4.07 6.41
N MET A 50 11.55 4.62 5.20
CA MET A 50 12.68 4.49 4.29
C MET A 50 13.98 5.02 4.93
N ALA A 51 13.95 6.18 5.56
CA ALA A 51 15.11 6.75 6.22
C ALA A 51 15.52 5.94 7.46
N LEU A 52 14.57 5.51 8.28
CA LEU A 52 14.83 4.83 9.54
C LEU A 52 15.20 3.37 9.35
N LEU A 53 14.38 2.63 8.59
CA LEU A 53 14.46 1.17 8.42
C LEU A 53 15.12 0.74 7.10
N GLY A 54 15.51 1.69 6.26
CA GLY A 54 16.20 1.43 5.02
C GLY A 54 15.31 1.18 3.80
N THR A 55 14.01 0.97 3.97
CA THR A 55 13.09 0.73 2.85
C THR A 55 11.73 1.33 3.16
N GLY A 56 11.14 2.01 2.19
CA GLY A 56 9.77 2.49 2.23
C GLY A 56 8.92 1.78 1.21
N VAL A 57 7.71 1.38 1.58
CA VAL A 57 6.80 0.63 0.72
C VAL A 57 5.49 1.39 0.51
N MET A 58 5.08 1.48 -0.75
CA MET A 58 3.78 2.04 -1.16
C MET A 58 2.99 1.00 -1.93
N LYS A 59 1.69 0.96 -1.68
CA LYS A 59 0.72 0.10 -2.39
C LYS A 59 -0.20 0.95 -3.27
N GLY A 60 -0.48 0.49 -4.46
CA GLY A 60 -1.42 1.14 -5.38
C GLY A 60 -0.77 1.58 -6.69
N PRO A 61 -1.40 2.49 -7.46
CA PRO A 61 -2.73 3.06 -7.19
C PRO A 61 -3.88 2.09 -7.45
N PHE A 62 -4.92 2.16 -6.62
CA PHE A 62 -6.18 1.46 -6.81
C PHE A 62 -7.30 2.47 -7.07
N ALA A 63 -8.29 2.10 -7.88
CA ALA A 63 -9.51 2.86 -8.01
C ALA A 63 -10.42 2.54 -6.81
N VAL A 64 -10.73 3.54 -6.00
CA VAL A 64 -11.57 3.42 -4.81
C VAL A 64 -12.71 4.42 -4.91
N ASP A 65 -13.92 3.95 -4.61
CA ASP A 65 -15.09 4.81 -4.55
C ASP A 65 -15.13 5.51 -3.18
N LYS A 66 -15.05 6.83 -3.19
CA LYS A 66 -15.18 7.68 -1.99
C LYS A 66 -16.52 8.40 -2.00
N GLU A 67 -17.19 8.38 -0.87
CA GLU A 67 -18.41 9.12 -0.64
C GLU A 67 -18.08 10.52 -0.16
N TYR A 68 -18.61 11.52 -0.86
CA TYR A 68 -18.55 12.92 -0.44
C TYR A 68 -19.94 13.36 0.01
N PRO A 69 -20.05 14.03 1.15
CA PRO A 69 -21.33 14.53 1.60
C PRO A 69 -21.87 15.56 0.60
N ASP A 70 -23.06 15.30 0.12
CA ASP A 70 -23.81 16.20 -0.76
C ASP A 70 -25.27 16.20 -0.39
N TRP A 71 -26.00 17.24 -0.76
CA TRP A 71 -27.43 17.40 -0.49
C TRP A 71 -28.13 17.81 -1.76
N ASP A 72 -29.31 17.26 -1.98
CA ASP A 72 -30.17 17.65 -3.09
C ASP A 72 -30.75 19.07 -2.90
N GLU A 73 -31.44 19.58 -3.91
CA GLU A 73 -32.08 20.89 -3.86
C GLU A 73 -33.19 20.97 -2.77
N GLU A 74 -33.68 19.83 -2.31
CA GLU A 74 -34.72 19.71 -1.28
C GLU A 74 -34.11 19.58 0.12
N GLY A 75 -32.79 19.48 0.25
CA GLY A 75 -32.04 19.36 1.53
C GLY A 75 -31.94 17.93 2.08
N ASN A 76 -32.24 16.90 1.27
CA ASN A 76 -32.02 15.52 1.65
C ASN A 76 -30.55 15.15 1.41
N TYR A 77 -30.01 14.28 2.25
CA TYR A 77 -28.65 13.79 2.11
C TYR A 77 -28.54 12.81 0.94
N GLU A 78 -27.82 13.18 -0.09
CA GLU A 78 -27.53 12.36 -1.26
C GLU A 78 -26.02 12.31 -1.49
N PRO A 79 -25.29 11.26 -0.99
CA PRO A 79 -23.84 11.21 -1.07
C PRO A 79 -23.38 11.09 -2.53
N LEU A 80 -22.46 11.97 -2.90
CA LEU A 80 -21.80 11.93 -4.21
C LEU A 80 -20.67 10.90 -4.18
N ILE A 81 -20.79 9.82 -4.94
CA ILE A 81 -19.76 8.79 -5.07
C ILE A 81 -18.81 9.17 -6.21
N LYS A 82 -17.52 9.31 -5.89
CA LYS A 82 -16.45 9.54 -6.87
C LYS A 82 -15.41 8.44 -6.80
N THR A 83 -15.08 7.87 -7.96
CA THR A 83 -13.94 6.95 -8.09
C THR A 83 -12.65 7.76 -8.19
N VAL A 84 -11.77 7.61 -7.20
CA VAL A 84 -10.47 8.29 -7.12
C VAL A 84 -9.34 7.28 -7.02
N PRO A 85 -8.15 7.57 -7.55
CA PRO A 85 -6.99 6.73 -7.31
C PRO A 85 -6.54 6.86 -5.85
N GLU A 86 -6.27 5.76 -5.20
CA GLU A 86 -5.75 5.71 -3.84
C GLU A 86 -4.43 4.96 -3.79
N CYS A 87 -3.44 5.58 -3.13
CA CYS A 87 -2.19 4.94 -2.77
C CYS A 87 -2.11 4.90 -1.25
N SER A 88 -1.59 3.82 -0.69
CA SER A 88 -1.40 3.67 0.75
C SER A 88 0.03 3.31 1.08
N HIS A 89 0.52 3.85 2.20
CA HIS A 89 1.76 3.42 2.81
C HIS A 89 1.56 2.03 3.44
N VAL A 90 2.51 1.15 3.23
CA VAL A 90 2.57 -0.18 3.85
C VAL A 90 3.80 -0.22 4.74
N SER A 91 3.61 -0.53 6.02
CA SER A 91 4.75 -0.64 6.93
C SER A 91 5.62 -1.84 6.55
N VAL A 92 6.94 -1.63 6.55
CA VAL A 92 7.96 -2.66 6.28
C VAL A 92 7.78 -3.88 7.18
N TRP A 93 7.33 -3.67 8.43
CA TRP A 93 7.06 -4.75 9.39
C TRP A 93 5.89 -5.68 8.99
N ASN A 94 5.04 -5.22 8.10
CA ASN A 94 3.88 -5.97 7.62
C ASN A 94 4.01 -6.39 6.15
N PHE A 95 5.17 -6.17 5.56
CA PHE A 95 5.45 -6.46 4.16
C PHE A 95 6.47 -7.58 4.02
N TYR A 96 6.08 -8.66 3.36
CA TYR A 96 6.88 -9.86 3.17
C TYR A 96 7.01 -10.12 1.66
N PRO A 97 8.06 -9.60 1.02
CA PRO A 97 8.38 -9.89 -0.37
C PRO A 97 8.95 -11.30 -0.51
N ASP A 98 9.04 -11.76 -1.73
CA ASP A 98 9.77 -12.96 -2.08
C ASP A 98 11.23 -12.88 -1.59
N PRO A 99 11.69 -13.80 -0.73
CA PRO A 99 13.03 -13.75 -0.15
C PRO A 99 14.17 -13.96 -1.18
N GLU A 100 13.89 -14.53 -2.34
CA GLU A 100 14.88 -14.74 -3.40
C GLU A 100 15.01 -13.51 -4.32
N SER A 101 14.07 -12.55 -4.23
CA SER A 101 14.10 -11.33 -5.04
C SER A 101 14.99 -10.25 -4.42
N SER A 102 15.65 -9.48 -5.27
CA SER A 102 16.40 -8.26 -4.88
C SER A 102 15.60 -6.97 -5.12
N SER A 103 14.49 -7.05 -5.82
CA SER A 103 13.63 -5.92 -6.16
C SER A 103 12.19 -6.35 -6.42
N MET A 104 11.26 -5.38 -6.42
CA MET A 104 9.86 -5.66 -6.79
C MET A 104 9.68 -6.13 -8.24
N ALA A 105 10.65 -5.87 -9.11
CA ALA A 105 10.59 -6.31 -10.50
C ALA A 105 10.85 -7.80 -10.66
N ASP A 106 11.64 -8.37 -9.75
CA ASP A 106 12.06 -9.77 -9.76
C ASP A 106 11.19 -10.65 -8.85
N ALA A 107 10.37 -10.03 -7.99
CA ALA A 107 9.54 -10.74 -7.03
C ALA A 107 8.41 -11.51 -7.72
N GLU A 108 8.31 -12.81 -7.48
CA GLU A 108 7.25 -13.66 -7.98
C GLU A 108 5.96 -13.48 -7.16
N TYR A 109 6.10 -13.18 -5.87
CA TYR A 109 4.98 -12.92 -4.99
C TYR A 109 5.30 -11.91 -3.89
N THR A 110 4.26 -11.40 -3.26
CA THR A 110 4.37 -10.61 -2.03
C THR A 110 3.21 -10.90 -1.11
N ILE A 111 3.46 -10.79 0.19
CA ILE A 111 2.43 -10.92 1.22
C ILE A 111 2.41 -9.65 2.05
N GLU A 112 1.23 -9.08 2.22
CA GLU A 112 0.97 -8.00 3.18
C GLU A 112 0.13 -8.54 4.34
N ARG A 113 0.54 -8.20 5.54
CA ARG A 113 -0.15 -8.57 6.78
C ARG A 113 -1.01 -7.42 7.26
N HIS A 114 -2.28 -7.70 7.49
CA HIS A 114 -3.23 -6.75 8.07
C HIS A 114 -3.66 -7.21 9.46
N LYS A 115 -3.63 -6.29 10.42
CA LYS A 115 -4.16 -6.49 11.77
C LYS A 115 -5.55 -5.88 11.83
N MET A 116 -6.58 -6.71 11.78
CA MET A 116 -7.97 -6.26 11.67
C MET A 116 -8.77 -6.47 12.95
N SER A 117 -9.67 -5.53 13.25
CA SER A 117 -10.67 -5.69 14.28
C SER A 117 -11.89 -6.48 13.77
N ARG A 118 -12.71 -6.98 14.70
CA ARG A 118 -13.98 -7.65 14.37
C ARG A 118 -14.91 -6.80 13.48
N THR A 119 -14.94 -5.49 13.71
CA THR A 119 -15.76 -4.56 12.92
C THR A 119 -15.23 -4.44 11.49
N GLN A 120 -13.91 -4.36 11.33
CA GLN A 120 -13.27 -4.30 10.01
C GLN A 120 -13.52 -5.58 9.21
N LEU A 121 -13.38 -6.77 9.84
CA LEU A 121 -13.70 -8.05 9.19
C LEU A 121 -15.19 -8.11 8.77
N ARG A 122 -16.11 -7.66 9.62
CA ARG A 122 -17.52 -7.59 9.27
C ARG A 122 -17.78 -6.65 8.08
N ALA A 123 -17.08 -5.53 8.00
CA ALA A 123 -17.18 -4.61 6.89
C ALA A 123 -16.73 -5.23 5.55
N LEU A 124 -15.79 -6.19 5.58
CA LEU A 124 -15.38 -6.92 4.37
C LEU A 124 -16.53 -7.76 3.78
N LYS A 125 -17.50 -8.22 4.58
CA LYS A 125 -18.68 -8.96 4.08
C LYS A 125 -19.53 -8.18 3.08
N SER A 126 -19.50 -6.86 3.15
CA SER A 126 -20.25 -5.98 2.23
C SER A 126 -19.48 -5.67 0.94
N ARG A 127 -18.17 -5.94 0.91
CA ARG A 127 -17.34 -5.66 -0.26
C ARG A 127 -17.48 -6.76 -1.33
N PRO A 128 -17.37 -6.39 -2.62
CA PRO A 128 -17.41 -7.37 -3.71
C PRO A 128 -16.23 -8.35 -3.61
N PHE A 129 -16.46 -9.57 -4.09
CA PHE A 129 -15.47 -10.64 -4.17
C PHE A 129 -14.98 -11.22 -2.84
N PHE A 130 -15.54 -10.80 -1.71
CA PHE A 130 -15.29 -11.43 -0.41
C PHE A 130 -16.30 -12.53 -0.12
N MET A 131 -15.83 -13.66 0.43
CA MET A 131 -16.62 -14.83 0.78
C MET A 131 -17.27 -14.61 2.15
N LYS A 132 -18.58 -14.30 2.15
CA LYS A 132 -19.31 -13.91 3.36
C LYS A 132 -19.35 -15.01 4.42
N ASP A 133 -19.49 -16.27 3.97
CA ASP A 133 -19.58 -17.44 4.85
C ASP A 133 -18.22 -17.74 5.51
N ALA A 134 -17.14 -17.69 4.74
CA ALA A 134 -15.78 -17.85 5.26
C ALA A 134 -15.45 -16.79 6.33
N ILE A 135 -15.79 -15.52 6.07
CA ILE A 135 -15.60 -14.46 7.07
C ILE A 135 -16.48 -14.72 8.32
N GLY A 136 -17.69 -15.29 8.14
CA GLY A 136 -18.55 -15.70 9.26
C GLY A 136 -17.85 -16.72 10.14
N ASN A 137 -17.37 -17.81 9.53
CA ASN A 137 -16.65 -18.88 10.19
C ASN A 137 -15.41 -18.39 10.94
N VAL A 138 -14.62 -17.52 10.31
CA VAL A 138 -13.42 -16.91 10.93
C VAL A 138 -13.78 -16.12 12.19
N ILE A 139 -14.85 -15.32 12.16
CA ILE A 139 -15.29 -14.53 13.31
C ILE A 139 -15.81 -15.45 14.44
N ASP A 140 -16.52 -16.53 14.08
CA ASP A 140 -17.12 -17.46 15.04
C ASP A 140 -16.06 -18.38 15.70
N LYS A 141 -14.98 -18.71 15.00
CA LYS A 141 -13.80 -19.42 15.54
C LYS A 141 -13.02 -18.59 16.58
N GLY A 142 -13.18 -17.27 16.55
CA GLY A 142 -12.42 -16.36 17.41
C GLY A 142 -11.08 -15.96 16.84
N SER A 143 -10.36 -15.13 17.59
CA SER A 143 -9.02 -14.63 17.19
C SER A 143 -7.95 -15.65 17.56
N ASP A 144 -7.05 -15.93 16.61
CA ASP A 144 -5.81 -16.70 16.80
C ASP A 144 -4.57 -15.79 16.73
N TYR A 145 -4.78 -14.47 16.80
CA TYR A 145 -3.72 -13.50 16.68
C TYR A 145 -2.68 -13.62 17.79
N ILE A 146 -1.42 -13.84 17.41
CA ILE A 146 -0.28 -13.82 18.29
C ILE A 146 0.52 -12.55 18.01
N GLN A 147 0.71 -11.74 19.06
CA GLN A 147 1.47 -10.51 18.99
C GLN A 147 2.94 -10.82 18.63
N LYS A 148 3.47 -10.08 17.66
CA LYS A 148 4.87 -10.23 17.24
C LYS A 148 5.81 -9.55 18.26
N HIS A 149 7.02 -10.07 18.37
CA HIS A 149 8.03 -9.55 19.31
C HIS A 149 8.31 -8.04 19.13
N TRP A 150 8.35 -7.56 17.90
CA TRP A 150 8.56 -6.14 17.61
C TRP A 150 7.37 -5.28 17.99
N GLU A 151 6.14 -5.78 17.92
CA GLU A 151 4.94 -5.08 18.40
C GLU A 151 5.00 -4.90 19.91
N GLN A 152 5.42 -5.95 20.64
CA GLN A 152 5.62 -5.88 22.10
C GLN A 152 6.70 -4.87 22.49
N ALA A 153 7.79 -4.81 21.71
CA ALA A 153 8.87 -3.86 21.96
C ALA A 153 8.50 -2.39 21.66
N MET A 154 7.49 -2.16 20.85
CA MET A 154 6.96 -0.81 20.50
C MET A 154 5.80 -0.37 21.41
N GLU A 155 5.23 -1.28 22.20
CA GLU A 155 4.16 -0.90 23.13
C GLU A 155 4.77 -0.19 24.34
N ASP A 156 4.25 1.01 24.61
CA ASP A 156 4.45 1.68 25.88
C ASP A 156 3.77 0.88 27.01
N ASP A 157 4.30 0.95 28.23
CA ASP A 157 3.81 0.30 29.46
C ASP A 157 2.35 0.64 29.84
N SER A 158 1.61 1.31 28.96
CA SER A 158 0.19 1.57 29.11
C SER A 158 -0.60 0.29 28.86
N THR A 159 -1.24 -0.21 29.92
CA THR A 159 -2.16 -1.35 29.88
C THR A 159 -3.25 -1.10 28.84
N GLN A 160 -3.02 -1.53 27.59
CA GLN A 160 -4.06 -1.50 26.59
C GLN A 160 -5.03 -2.68 26.83
N PRO A 161 -6.33 -2.45 26.76
CA PRO A 161 -7.29 -3.55 26.85
C PRO A 161 -7.01 -4.53 25.71
N GLU A 162 -6.92 -5.81 26.02
CA GLU A 162 -6.81 -6.89 25.03
C GLU A 162 -8.01 -6.84 24.08
N SER A 163 -7.82 -6.16 22.94
CA SER A 163 -8.84 -6.17 21.90
C SER A 163 -8.59 -7.35 20.97
N GLU A 164 -9.62 -8.17 20.75
CA GLU A 164 -9.56 -9.25 19.76
C GLU A 164 -9.10 -8.70 18.40
N ARG A 165 -8.04 -9.26 17.87
CA ARG A 165 -7.48 -8.93 16.57
C ARG A 165 -7.33 -10.17 15.73
N TRP A 166 -7.49 -10.03 14.42
CA TRP A 166 -7.30 -11.08 13.44
C TRP A 166 -6.15 -10.73 12.54
N GLU A 167 -5.29 -11.71 12.28
CA GLU A 167 -4.25 -11.59 11.27
C GLU A 167 -4.83 -11.98 9.93
N VAL A 168 -4.83 -11.05 8.98
CA VAL A 168 -5.24 -11.28 7.60
C VAL A 168 -4.04 -11.13 6.71
N LEU A 169 -3.74 -12.14 5.92
CA LEU A 169 -2.64 -12.15 4.97
C LEU A 169 -3.21 -11.89 3.57
N GLU A 170 -2.70 -10.87 2.92
CA GLU A 170 -3.01 -10.54 1.54
C GLU A 170 -1.85 -10.96 0.64
N PHE A 171 -2.05 -11.97 -0.16
CA PHE A 171 -1.08 -12.51 -1.10
C PHE A 171 -1.32 -11.96 -2.51
N TRP A 172 -0.25 -11.61 -3.20
CA TRP A 172 -0.22 -11.29 -4.62
C TRP A 172 0.87 -12.12 -5.28
N GLY A 173 0.52 -12.92 -6.25
CA GLY A 173 1.46 -13.78 -6.94
C GLY A 173 0.77 -14.79 -7.83
N PHE A 174 1.52 -15.78 -8.29
CA PHE A 174 0.99 -16.86 -9.10
C PHE A 174 0.29 -17.90 -8.24
N VAL A 175 -0.82 -18.42 -8.73
CA VAL A 175 -1.65 -19.45 -8.10
C VAL A 175 -2.06 -20.45 -9.19
N ASP A 176 -1.98 -21.73 -8.88
CA ASP A 176 -2.39 -22.80 -9.77
C ASP A 176 -3.86 -22.66 -10.20
N ILE A 177 -4.12 -22.96 -11.47
CA ILE A 177 -5.47 -22.85 -12.04
C ILE A 177 -6.44 -23.79 -11.34
N ASP A 178 -6.00 -24.98 -10.98
CA ASP A 178 -6.83 -25.98 -10.29
C ASP A 178 -7.35 -25.41 -8.95
N ILE A 179 -6.50 -24.73 -8.19
CA ILE A 179 -6.88 -24.08 -6.92
C ILE A 179 -7.89 -22.95 -7.15
N LEU A 180 -7.71 -22.19 -8.23
CA LEU A 180 -8.63 -21.12 -8.59
C LEU A 180 -10.02 -21.65 -8.97
N GLU A 181 -10.08 -22.74 -9.76
CA GLU A 181 -11.33 -23.37 -10.18
C GLU A 181 -12.07 -24.04 -9.01
N GLU A 182 -11.35 -24.75 -8.12
CA GLU A 182 -11.91 -25.36 -6.91
C GLU A 182 -12.58 -24.34 -5.99
N ASN A 183 -12.04 -23.12 -5.92
CA ASN A 183 -12.60 -22.02 -5.16
C ASN A 183 -13.63 -21.18 -5.93
N GLY A 184 -14.06 -21.63 -7.12
CA GLY A 184 -15.14 -21.02 -7.89
C GLY A 184 -14.78 -19.77 -8.67
N VAL A 185 -13.50 -19.50 -8.91
CA VAL A 185 -13.04 -18.39 -9.75
C VAL A 185 -13.27 -18.74 -11.22
N LYS A 186 -14.00 -17.87 -11.93
CA LYS A 186 -14.22 -18.05 -13.38
C LYS A 186 -13.00 -17.63 -14.17
N ILE A 187 -12.33 -18.61 -14.78
CA ILE A 187 -11.16 -18.37 -15.61
C ILE A 187 -11.61 -18.03 -17.04
N PRO A 188 -11.14 -16.91 -17.62
CA PRO A 188 -11.36 -16.58 -19.03
C PRO A 188 -10.78 -17.67 -19.94
N LYS A 189 -11.46 -17.93 -21.07
CA LYS A 189 -11.05 -18.99 -22.02
C LYS A 189 -9.63 -18.82 -22.56
N GLU A 190 -9.16 -17.57 -22.61
CA GLU A 190 -7.82 -17.18 -23.08
C GLU A 190 -6.68 -17.72 -22.19
N TYR A 191 -6.98 -18.04 -20.92
CA TYR A 191 -5.98 -18.46 -19.93
C TYR A 191 -6.09 -19.92 -19.53
N LYS A 192 -6.97 -20.70 -20.17
CA LYS A 192 -7.19 -22.12 -19.82
C LYS A 192 -6.02 -23.05 -20.14
N ASP A 193 -5.12 -22.61 -21.03
CA ASP A 193 -3.94 -23.40 -21.45
C ASP A 193 -2.70 -23.08 -20.58
N LEU A 194 -2.85 -22.23 -19.56
CA LEU A 194 -1.80 -21.92 -18.61
C LEU A 194 -1.94 -22.81 -17.37
N ASP A 195 -0.85 -23.09 -16.69
CA ASP A 195 -0.84 -23.86 -15.45
C ASP A 195 -1.10 -22.95 -14.23
N GLU A 196 -0.65 -21.70 -14.28
CA GLU A 196 -0.73 -20.73 -13.19
C GLU A 196 -1.23 -19.38 -13.66
N LEU A 197 -1.92 -18.64 -12.78
CA LEU A 197 -2.38 -17.27 -13.03
C LEU A 197 -2.06 -16.36 -11.86
N ASN A 198 -1.74 -15.12 -12.18
CA ASN A 198 -1.51 -14.10 -11.15
C ASN A 198 -2.84 -13.73 -10.49
N ALA A 199 -2.90 -13.86 -9.18
CA ALA A 199 -4.10 -13.67 -8.38
C ALA A 199 -3.83 -12.87 -7.10
N ASN A 200 -4.91 -12.34 -6.53
CA ASN A 200 -4.92 -11.77 -5.18
C ASN A 200 -5.72 -12.67 -4.26
N VAL A 201 -5.08 -13.14 -3.21
CA VAL A 201 -5.68 -14.06 -2.23
C VAL A 201 -5.63 -13.44 -0.85
N TRP A 202 -6.74 -13.47 -0.14
CA TRP A 202 -6.80 -13.05 1.27
C TRP A 202 -7.13 -14.25 2.14
N ILE A 203 -6.31 -14.48 3.15
CA ILE A 203 -6.40 -15.61 4.06
C ILE A 203 -6.49 -15.10 5.50
N CYS A 204 -7.38 -15.69 6.28
CA CYS A 204 -7.51 -15.43 7.72
C CYS A 204 -7.81 -16.75 8.45
N ASN A 205 -7.10 -17.06 9.51
CA ASN A 205 -7.27 -18.31 10.29
C ASN A 205 -7.30 -19.57 9.39
N ASN A 206 -6.40 -19.68 8.43
CA ASN A 206 -6.35 -20.77 7.43
C ASN A 206 -7.58 -20.90 6.51
N GLU A 207 -8.46 -19.89 6.48
CA GLU A 207 -9.58 -19.84 5.54
C GLU A 207 -9.34 -18.76 4.48
N VAL A 208 -9.61 -19.13 3.22
CA VAL A 208 -9.58 -18.16 2.12
C VAL A 208 -10.84 -17.30 2.22
N ILE A 209 -10.68 -16.01 2.44
CA ILE A 209 -11.78 -15.05 2.54
C ILE A 209 -12.00 -14.24 1.26
N ARG A 210 -10.99 -14.22 0.38
CA ARG A 210 -11.08 -13.63 -0.96
C ARG A 210 -10.10 -14.31 -1.90
N LEU A 211 -10.56 -14.53 -3.14
CA LEU A 211 -9.74 -15.06 -4.22
C LEU A 211 -10.20 -14.46 -5.54
N VAL A 212 -9.34 -13.65 -6.17
CA VAL A 212 -9.65 -12.96 -7.44
C VAL A 212 -8.42 -12.93 -8.34
N LEU A 213 -8.63 -12.96 -9.64
CA LEU A 213 -7.57 -12.75 -10.61
C LEU A 213 -7.02 -11.31 -10.51
N ASN A 214 -5.75 -11.15 -10.82
CA ASN A 214 -5.11 -9.83 -10.86
C ASN A 214 -5.83 -8.92 -11.87
N PRO A 215 -6.34 -7.76 -11.43
CA PRO A 215 -7.09 -6.85 -12.30
C PRO A 215 -6.20 -6.04 -13.25
N PHE A 216 -4.89 -6.02 -13.04
CA PHE A 216 -3.96 -5.24 -13.85
C PHE A 216 -3.62 -5.94 -15.16
N LYS A 217 -3.53 -5.17 -16.26
CA LYS A 217 -3.08 -5.64 -17.57
C LYS A 217 -1.98 -4.72 -18.09
N PRO A 218 -0.73 -5.20 -18.22
CA PRO A 218 -0.23 -6.53 -17.83
C PRO A 218 -0.33 -6.77 -16.32
N ALA A 219 -0.39 -8.05 -15.93
CA ALA A 219 -0.41 -8.45 -14.53
C ALA A 219 0.84 -7.92 -13.81
N ARG A 220 0.65 -7.31 -12.67
CA ARG A 220 1.72 -6.76 -11.85
C ARG A 220 1.36 -6.81 -10.37
N ILE A 221 2.36 -6.91 -9.54
CA ILE A 221 2.23 -6.78 -8.10
C ILE A 221 2.13 -5.28 -7.77
N PRO A 222 1.06 -4.81 -7.11
CA PRO A 222 0.78 -3.38 -6.94
C PRO A 222 1.53 -2.75 -5.76
N TYR A 223 2.79 -3.10 -5.55
CA TYR A 223 3.65 -2.53 -4.52
C TYR A 223 4.88 -1.90 -5.15
N TYR A 224 5.34 -0.83 -4.54
CA TYR A 224 6.55 -0.10 -4.89
C TYR A 224 7.41 0.01 -3.66
N ALA A 225 8.56 -0.65 -3.66
CA ALA A 225 9.55 -0.57 -2.60
C ALA A 225 10.70 0.33 -3.06
N VAL A 226 11.07 1.27 -2.21
CA VAL A 226 12.16 2.23 -2.47
C VAL A 226 13.18 2.11 -1.34
N PRO A 227 14.41 1.62 -1.62
CA PRO A 227 15.47 1.56 -0.63
C PRO A 227 16.06 2.96 -0.38
N TYR A 228 16.49 3.24 0.86
CA TYR A 228 17.25 4.44 1.21
C TYR A 228 18.68 4.34 0.69
N GLU A 229 19.40 3.30 1.07
CA GLU A 229 20.66 2.92 0.47
C GLU A 229 20.49 1.52 -0.13
N HIS A 230 20.74 1.43 -1.43
CA HIS A 230 20.49 0.20 -2.18
C HIS A 230 21.54 -0.86 -1.85
N ASN A 231 21.08 -2.02 -1.38
CA ASN A 231 21.89 -3.23 -1.25
C ASN A 231 21.57 -4.19 -2.41
N PRO A 232 22.51 -4.45 -3.34
CA PRO A 232 22.23 -5.29 -4.50
C PRO A 232 22.01 -6.78 -4.16
N TYR A 233 22.28 -7.19 -2.92
CA TYR A 233 22.18 -8.58 -2.46
C TYR A 233 20.95 -8.82 -1.56
N SER A 234 20.15 -7.79 -1.32
CA SER A 234 19.01 -7.89 -0.42
C SER A 234 17.86 -7.05 -0.96
N PHE A 235 16.64 -7.51 -0.76
CA PHE A 235 15.44 -6.73 -1.08
C PHE A 235 15.37 -5.44 -0.25
N PHE A 236 15.74 -5.52 1.02
CA PHE A 236 15.70 -4.37 1.92
C PHE A 236 17.01 -3.59 1.84
N GLY A 237 16.88 -2.27 1.76
CA GLY A 237 18.01 -1.34 1.81
C GLY A 237 18.51 -1.10 3.24
N VAL A 238 19.60 -0.36 3.34
CA VAL A 238 20.23 0.03 4.60
C VAL A 238 19.71 1.40 5.03
N GLY A 239 19.27 1.53 6.29
CA GLY A 239 18.74 2.77 6.85
C GLY A 239 19.80 3.62 7.56
N ILE A 240 19.40 4.86 7.92
CA ILE A 240 20.28 5.77 8.66
C ILE A 240 20.63 5.17 10.04
N ALA A 241 19.68 4.52 10.71
CA ALA A 241 19.90 3.95 12.03
C ALA A 241 21.00 2.88 12.00
N GLU A 242 20.98 2.00 11.01
CA GLU A 242 21.99 0.96 10.82
C GLU A 242 23.36 1.57 10.49
N ASN A 243 23.43 2.54 9.59
CA ASN A 243 24.67 3.22 9.23
C ASN A 243 25.30 4.01 10.39
N MET A 244 24.50 4.44 11.35
CA MET A 244 24.96 5.24 12.50
C MET A 244 25.29 4.40 13.73
N ASP A 245 24.92 3.12 13.80
CA ASP A 245 25.01 2.30 15.00
C ASP A 245 26.44 2.18 15.54
N ASP A 246 27.42 1.86 14.70
CA ASP A 246 28.83 1.79 15.07
C ASP A 246 29.36 3.14 15.59
N THR A 247 29.00 4.23 14.94
CA THR A 247 29.41 5.58 15.35
C THR A 247 28.80 5.94 16.70
N GLN A 248 27.53 5.64 16.91
CA GLN A 248 26.82 5.88 18.17
C GLN A 248 27.44 5.08 19.31
N THR A 249 27.79 3.84 19.06
CA THR A 249 28.45 2.94 20.03
C THR A 249 29.81 3.49 20.43
N LEU A 250 30.64 3.97 19.48
CA LEU A 250 31.92 4.62 19.75
C LEU A 250 31.75 5.90 20.56
N MET A 251 30.81 6.76 20.19
CA MET A 251 30.53 8.02 20.93
C MET A 251 30.12 7.71 22.38
N ASN A 252 29.25 6.74 22.60
CA ASN A 252 28.82 6.33 23.93
C ASN A 252 30.02 5.80 24.76
N GLY A 253 30.93 5.06 24.11
CA GLY A 253 32.18 4.60 24.76
C GLY A 253 33.07 5.74 25.18
N PHE A 254 33.32 6.72 24.33
CA PHE A 254 34.13 7.91 24.66
C PHE A 254 33.49 8.76 25.76
N MET A 255 32.19 8.95 25.74
CA MET A 255 31.48 9.71 26.79
C MET A 255 31.59 9.02 28.15
N ARG A 256 31.45 7.68 28.21
CA ARG A 256 31.64 6.93 29.44
C ARG A 256 33.08 7.07 29.98
N MET A 257 34.11 6.90 29.14
CA MET A 257 35.50 7.11 29.50
C MET A 257 35.78 8.53 30.02
N ALA A 258 35.18 9.54 29.40
CA ALA A 258 35.30 10.94 29.82
C ALA A 258 34.69 11.18 31.22
N ILE A 259 33.54 10.55 31.50
CA ILE A 259 32.85 10.66 32.80
C ILE A 259 33.65 9.91 33.88
N ASP A 260 34.17 8.74 33.53
CA ASP A 260 34.96 7.91 34.51
C ASP A 260 36.31 8.58 34.87
N ASN A 261 36.84 9.47 34.02
CA ASN A 261 38.10 10.17 34.25
C ASN A 261 37.91 11.61 34.82
N ALA A 262 36.67 12.06 35.00
CA ALA A 262 36.37 13.39 35.58
C ALA A 262 36.11 13.32 37.09
#